data_5eca675bbfcfbf98ee550860808ffd60
#
_entry.id   5eca675bbfcfbf98ee550860808ffd60
#
_cell.length_a   1.000
_cell.length_b   1.000
_cell.length_c   1.000
_cell.angle_alpha   90.00
_cell.angle_beta   90.00
_cell.angle_gamma   90.00
#
_symmetry.space_group_name_H-M   'P 1'
#
loop_
_entity.id
_entity.type
_entity.pdbx_description
1 polymer ?
#
loop_
_entity_poly.entity_id
_entity_poly.type
_entity_poly.pdbx_seq_one_letter_code
_entity_poly.pdbx_strand_id
1 'polypeptide(L)'
;VAWALGSWETAAARFALATDDALPLAEESLALVLRAYEAGKEELLAVLLMQRQALTARRAAIDAELDLHRAAAALERAVGQEVF
;
A
#
# COMPACT_ATOMS: atom_id res chain seq x y z
N VAL A 1 -9.70 20.75 13.38
CA VAL A 1 -8.78 19.70 13.84
C VAL A 1 -9.42 18.32 13.75
N ALA A 2 -10.69 18.20 14.14
CA ALA A 2 -11.36 16.90 14.14
C ALA A 2 -11.37 16.21 12.77
N TRP A 3 -11.67 16.94 11.69
CA TRP A 3 -11.68 16.38 10.35
C TRP A 3 -10.26 16.00 9.88
N ALA A 4 -9.26 16.83 10.22
CA ALA A 4 -7.87 16.58 9.84
C ALA A 4 -7.31 15.36 10.58
N LEU A 5 -7.66 15.19 11.84
CA LEU A 5 -7.28 14.02 12.63
C LEU A 5 -7.92 12.76 12.07
N GLY A 6 -9.23 12.81 11.74
CA GLY A 6 -9.93 11.68 11.12
C GLY A 6 -9.34 11.30 9.78
N SER A 7 -8.98 12.27 8.94
CA SER A 7 -8.32 12.02 7.65
C SER A 7 -6.95 11.37 7.84
N TRP A 8 -6.17 11.83 8.81
CA TRP A 8 -4.87 11.26 9.12
C TRP A 8 -5.01 9.81 9.61
N GLU A 9 -5.95 9.54 10.50
CA GLU A 9 -6.20 8.18 11.01
C GLU A 9 -6.58 7.23 9.88
N THR A 10 -7.45 7.66 8.97
CA THR A 10 -7.85 6.87 7.80
C THR A 10 -6.65 6.60 6.89
N ALA A 11 -5.83 7.62 6.60
CA ALA A 11 -4.65 7.47 5.77
C ALA A 11 -3.62 6.54 6.42
N ALA A 12 -3.43 6.64 7.73
CA ALA A 12 -2.52 5.76 8.47
C ALA A 12 -2.99 4.30 8.42
N ALA A 13 -4.31 4.07 8.56
CA ALA A 13 -4.88 2.73 8.46
C ALA A 13 -4.70 2.13 7.06
N ARG A 14 -4.93 2.92 6.01
CA ARG A 14 -4.71 2.48 4.63
C ARG A 14 -3.25 2.16 4.34
N PHE A 15 -2.34 2.99 4.83
CA PHE A 15 -0.92 2.75 4.66
C PHE A 15 -0.49 1.46 5.36
N ALA A 16 -0.92 1.23 6.60
CA ALA A 16 -0.63 0.01 7.33
C ALA A 16 -1.16 -1.23 6.61
N LEU A 17 -2.40 -1.18 6.11
CA LEU A 17 -3.01 -2.28 5.37
C LEU A 17 -2.23 -2.58 4.09
N ALA A 18 -1.85 -1.57 3.33
CA ALA A 18 -1.11 -1.74 2.09
C ALA A 18 0.29 -2.30 2.32
N THR A 19 1.01 -1.82 3.33
CA THR A 19 2.40 -2.23 3.58
C THR A 19 2.52 -3.51 4.40
N ASP A 20 1.61 -3.75 5.34
CA ASP A 20 1.72 -4.90 6.25
C ASP A 20 0.99 -6.14 5.74
N ASP A 21 -0.07 -5.97 4.94
CA ASP A 21 -0.91 -7.07 4.47
C ASP A 21 -0.88 -7.23 2.95
N ALA A 22 -1.29 -6.22 2.19
CA ALA A 22 -1.49 -6.36 0.75
C ALA A 22 -0.19 -6.57 -0.02
N LEU A 23 0.84 -5.77 0.25
CA LEU A 23 2.11 -5.88 -0.46
C LEU A 23 2.86 -7.18 -0.14
N PRO A 24 3.04 -7.57 1.15
CA PRO A 24 3.68 -8.85 1.46
C PRO A 24 2.94 -10.04 0.88
N LEU A 25 1.61 -10.03 0.90
CA LEU A 25 0.81 -11.11 0.31
C LEU A 25 1.02 -11.22 -1.19
N ALA A 26 1.04 -10.10 -1.90
CA ALA A 26 1.28 -10.08 -3.35
C ALA A 26 2.68 -10.57 -3.70
N GLU A 27 3.69 -10.16 -2.95
CA GLU A 27 5.08 -10.60 -3.15
C GLU A 27 5.26 -12.09 -2.86
N GLU A 28 4.63 -12.59 -1.81
CA GLU A 28 4.64 -14.01 -1.46
C GLU A 28 3.96 -14.84 -2.53
N SER A 29 2.81 -14.40 -3.03
CA SER A 29 2.09 -15.07 -4.11
C SER A 29 2.91 -15.13 -5.39
N LEU A 30 3.63 -14.05 -5.72
CA LEU A 30 4.54 -14.02 -6.87
C LEU A 30 5.67 -15.04 -6.70
N ALA A 31 6.28 -15.10 -5.51
CA ALA A 31 7.35 -16.06 -5.24
C ALA A 31 6.88 -17.50 -5.38
N LEU A 32 5.68 -17.81 -4.91
CA LEU A 32 5.10 -19.15 -5.03
C LEU A 32 4.84 -19.53 -6.50
N VAL A 33 4.29 -18.61 -7.28
CA VAL A 33 4.00 -18.88 -8.69
C VAL A 33 5.29 -19.03 -9.52
N LEU A 34 6.33 -18.27 -9.18
CA LEU A 34 7.64 -18.40 -9.82
C LEU A 34 8.25 -19.78 -9.57
N ARG A 35 8.18 -20.27 -8.35
CA ARG A 35 8.66 -21.63 -8.02
C ARG A 35 7.88 -22.69 -8.78
N ALA A 36 6.56 -22.53 -8.87
CA ALA A 36 5.72 -23.47 -9.61
C ALA A 36 6.05 -23.44 -11.11
N TYR A 37 6.32 -22.27 -11.67
CA TYR A 37 6.75 -22.13 -13.07
C TYR A 37 8.09 -22.82 -13.31
N GLU A 38 9.07 -22.60 -12.46
CA GLU A 38 10.39 -23.24 -12.56
C GLU A 38 10.29 -24.75 -12.44
N ALA A 39 9.34 -25.26 -11.67
CA ALA A 39 9.06 -26.68 -11.54
C ALA A 39 8.22 -27.25 -12.69
N GLY A 40 7.82 -26.44 -13.65
CA GLY A 40 7.01 -26.86 -14.79
C GLY A 40 5.53 -27.08 -14.46
N LYS A 41 5.06 -26.58 -13.32
CA LYS A 41 3.67 -26.75 -12.85
C LYS A 41 2.75 -25.60 -13.16
N GLU A 42 3.31 -24.48 -13.61
CA GLU A 42 2.55 -23.28 -13.96
C GLU A 42 3.01 -22.69 -15.29
N GLU A 43 2.11 -21.98 -15.96
CA GLU A 43 2.39 -21.32 -17.22
C GLU A 43 2.98 -19.93 -17.01
N LEU A 44 3.72 -19.44 -18.00
CA LEU A 44 4.31 -18.10 -17.97
C LEU A 44 3.26 -17.01 -17.76
N LEU A 45 2.06 -17.18 -18.34
CA LEU A 45 0.97 -16.20 -18.17
C LEU A 45 0.62 -15.99 -16.69
N ALA A 46 0.59 -17.06 -15.89
CA ALA A 46 0.33 -16.97 -14.46
C ALA A 46 1.39 -16.13 -13.75
N VAL A 47 2.67 -16.28 -14.12
CA VAL A 47 3.76 -15.46 -13.57
C VAL A 47 3.56 -13.99 -13.92
N LEU A 48 3.24 -13.69 -15.17
CA LEU A 48 3.03 -12.31 -15.62
C LEU A 48 1.86 -11.63 -14.91
N LEU A 49 0.77 -12.38 -14.69
CA LEU A 49 -0.37 -11.85 -13.94
C LEU A 49 -0.01 -11.55 -12.49
N MET A 50 0.76 -12.42 -11.83
CA MET A 50 1.21 -12.20 -10.46
C MET A 50 2.19 -11.03 -10.36
N GLN A 51 3.07 -10.86 -11.35
CA GLN A 51 3.96 -9.71 -11.42
C GLN A 51 3.16 -8.41 -11.52
N ARG A 52 2.11 -8.39 -12.35
CA ARG A 52 1.23 -7.24 -12.48
C ARG A 52 0.53 -6.91 -11.15
N GLN A 53 0.05 -7.94 -10.45
CA GLN A 53 -0.59 -7.76 -9.15
C GLN A 53 0.39 -7.22 -8.10
N ALA A 54 1.63 -7.71 -8.08
CA ALA A 54 2.67 -7.23 -7.17
C ALA A 54 3.00 -5.77 -7.44
N LEU A 55 3.10 -5.37 -8.71
CA LEU A 55 3.33 -3.96 -9.08
C LEU A 55 2.17 -3.08 -8.66
N THR A 56 0.93 -3.54 -8.84
CA THR A 56 -0.27 -2.81 -8.41
C THR A 56 -0.28 -2.62 -6.90
N ALA A 57 0.06 -3.66 -6.14
CA ALA A 57 0.13 -3.58 -4.67
C ALA A 57 1.23 -2.62 -4.22
N ARG A 58 2.38 -2.62 -4.90
CA ARG A 58 3.48 -1.70 -4.61
C ARG A 58 3.10 -0.25 -4.87
N ARG A 59 2.42 0.02 -5.99
CA ARG A 59 1.91 1.36 -6.32
C ARG A 59 0.88 1.82 -5.29
N ALA A 60 0.00 0.94 -4.88
CA ALA A 60 -1.00 1.25 -3.85
C ALA A 60 -0.34 1.62 -2.52
N ALA A 61 0.73 0.92 -2.14
CA ALA A 61 1.49 1.24 -0.93
C ALA A 61 2.15 2.62 -1.03
N ILE A 62 2.74 2.96 -2.17
CA ILE A 62 3.34 4.27 -2.41
C ILE A 62 2.28 5.37 -2.36
N ASP A 63 1.13 5.16 -3.01
CA ASP A 63 0.03 6.13 -3.00
C ASP A 63 -0.52 6.33 -1.59
N ALA A 64 -0.64 5.27 -0.81
CA ALA A 64 -1.09 5.34 0.57
C ALA A 64 -0.09 6.11 1.45
N GLU A 65 1.22 5.95 1.20
CA GLU A 65 2.26 6.70 1.89
C GLU A 65 2.17 8.19 1.59
N LEU A 66 1.98 8.55 0.31
CA LEU A 66 1.78 9.95 -0.09
C LEU A 66 0.53 10.55 0.57
N ASP A 67 -0.56 9.81 0.59
CA ASP A 67 -1.79 10.25 1.25
C ASP A 67 -1.59 10.47 2.74
N LEU A 68 -0.81 9.59 3.39
CA LEU A 68 -0.47 9.73 4.81
C LEU A 68 0.33 11.01 5.05
N HIS A 69 1.33 11.30 4.21
CA HIS A 69 2.14 12.51 4.33
C HIS A 69 1.30 13.76 4.11
N ARG A 70 0.39 13.75 3.14
CA ARG A 70 -0.53 14.88 2.89
C ARG A 70 -1.47 15.11 4.06
N ALA A 71 -2.01 14.02 4.62
CA ALA A 71 -2.91 14.09 5.76
C ALA A 71 -2.18 14.61 7.02
N ALA A 72 -0.94 14.18 7.24
CA ALA A 72 -0.11 14.66 8.33
C ALA A 72 0.18 16.16 8.20
N ALA A 73 0.51 16.63 6.99
CA ALA A 73 0.75 18.03 6.73
C ALA A 73 -0.53 18.88 6.95
N ALA A 74 -1.67 18.36 6.54
CA ALA A 74 -2.96 19.03 6.76
C ALA A 74 -3.29 19.10 8.26
N LEU A 75 -3.00 18.06 9.02
CA LEU A 75 -3.20 18.03 10.46
C LEU A 75 -2.30 19.05 11.16
N GLU A 76 -1.03 19.13 10.79
CA GLU A 76 -0.10 20.12 11.34
C GLU A 76 -0.58 21.55 11.08
N ARG A 77 -1.06 21.84 9.87
CA ARG A 77 -1.61 23.16 9.54
C ARG A 77 -2.87 23.48 10.34
N ALA A 78 -3.76 22.49 10.50
CA ALA A 78 -4.98 22.67 11.27
C ALA A 78 -4.68 22.95 12.75
N VAL A 79 -3.72 22.24 13.34
CA VAL A 79 -3.28 22.48 14.72
C VAL A 79 -2.62 23.85 14.85
N GLY A 80 -1.76 24.22 13.90
CA GLY A 80 -1.11 25.53 13.89
C GLY A 80 -2.10 26.68 13.82
N GLN A 81 -3.16 26.56 13.02
CA GLN A 81 -4.20 27.58 12.91
C GLN A 81 -5.02 27.74 14.19
N GLU A 82 -5.25 26.65 14.93
CA GLU A 82 -5.98 26.74 16.20
C GLU A 82 -5.15 27.32 17.32
N VAL A 83 -3.84 27.12 17.29
CA VAL A 83 -2.93 27.65 18.32
C VAL A 83 -2.64 29.11 18.11
N PHE A 84 -2.61 29.57 16.88
CA PHE A 84 -2.33 30.96 16.51
C PHE A 84 -3.55 31.63 15.89
#